data_83dc1a89ae308aa314417e5e300ec5ff
#
_entry.id   83dc1a89ae308aa314417e5e300ec5ff
#
_cell.length_a   1.000
_cell.length_b   1.000
_cell.length_c   1.000
_cell.angle_alpha   90.00
_cell.angle_beta   90.00
_cell.angle_gamma   90.00
#
_symmetry.space_group_name_H-M   'P 1'
#
loop_
_entity.id
_entity.type
_entity.pdbx_description
1 polymer ?
#
loop_
_entity_poly.entity_id
_entity_poly.type
_entity_poly.pdbx_seq_one_letter_code
_entity_poly.pdbx_strand_id
1 'polypeptide(L)'
;MASDTFDCCRRQTLFIAIAFFLWLVPSLNEIWKYTGEAGLLILSILGLSAIRALGLLASRCGESIPRIWLAVICVMALGLFALLFPIAHSGILGPGSDRDDALNVALQALLAGHYPYDVTTYLGNPPTPMPGALILALPFYLFGTSALQNLAWMLMLIWWSVRHFGSSTIAASFLLIFLLGCPASLEDFVVGGDYFINAIYVAIAMDAMLCADSNGKTWQRYAAMAFLSIAISSRPIYALAVPVLAGTIFRSHGPRRVSEFLLTVCGLCMIVNGPYFIYDPSRFPITHLTAKISELPKFLHAAIVLPAIGMAIASLSFFVPMTRDRVFLLMAAALSVIFYPLFVYELATKGLGSGAMTAAAFSLPVTIFGGLWVCHELCSRTSSSVNHGTS
;
A
#
# COMPACT_ATOMS: atom_id res chain seq x y z
N MET A 1 -4.85 39.28 -1.82
CA MET A 1 -4.44 38.86 -0.43
C MET A 1 -5.53 38.10 0.33
N ALA A 2 -6.77 38.63 0.51
CA ALA A 2 -7.83 37.89 1.24
C ALA A 2 -8.34 36.65 0.49
N SER A 3 -8.44 36.66 -0.85
CA SER A 3 -8.85 35.50 -1.66
C SER A 3 -7.85 34.36 -1.59
N ASP A 4 -6.55 34.67 -1.59
CA ASP A 4 -5.49 33.65 -1.62
C ASP A 4 -5.36 32.91 -0.28
N THR A 5 -5.60 33.62 0.84
CA THR A 5 -5.63 33.00 2.18
C THR A 5 -6.84 32.09 2.38
N PHE A 6 -8.01 32.45 1.84
CA PHE A 6 -9.22 31.64 1.90
C PHE A 6 -9.09 30.36 1.08
N ASP A 7 -8.54 30.44 -0.11
CA ASP A 7 -8.29 29.28 -0.98
C ASP A 7 -7.23 28.33 -0.39
N CYS A 8 -6.21 28.86 0.27
CA CYS A 8 -5.21 28.05 0.97
C CYS A 8 -5.83 27.25 2.12
N CYS A 9 -6.64 27.91 2.95
CA CYS A 9 -7.31 27.25 4.08
C CYS A 9 -8.30 26.17 3.63
N ARG A 10 -9.09 26.42 2.59
CA ARG A 10 -10.04 25.47 2.00
C ARG A 10 -9.32 24.22 1.46
N ARG A 11 -8.21 24.39 0.77
CA ARG A 11 -7.42 23.28 0.22
C ARG A 11 -6.78 22.44 1.35
N GLN A 12 -6.24 23.08 2.37
CA GLN A 12 -5.68 22.36 3.53
C GLN A 12 -6.74 21.52 4.23
N THR A 13 -7.94 22.06 4.42
CA THR A 13 -9.08 21.33 4.99
C THR A 13 -9.44 20.11 4.13
N LEU A 14 -9.43 20.25 2.81
CA LEU A 14 -9.69 19.13 1.90
C LEU A 14 -8.64 18.02 2.05
N PHE A 15 -7.34 18.35 2.13
CA PHE A 15 -6.29 17.35 2.33
C PHE A 15 -6.39 16.64 3.68
N ILE A 16 -6.75 17.36 4.73
CA ILE A 16 -7.00 16.78 6.06
C ILE A 16 -8.19 15.81 5.98
N ALA A 17 -9.27 16.17 5.29
CA ALA A 17 -10.43 15.31 5.13
C ALA A 17 -10.08 14.04 4.32
N ILE A 18 -9.34 14.17 3.22
CA ILE A 18 -8.87 13.02 2.43
C ILE A 18 -7.97 12.12 3.29
N ALA A 19 -7.01 12.69 4.00
CA ALA A 19 -6.10 11.93 4.87
C ALA A 19 -6.86 11.18 5.97
N PHE A 20 -7.86 11.82 6.57
CA PHE A 20 -8.73 11.19 7.56
C PHE A 20 -9.53 10.02 6.97
N PHE A 21 -10.09 10.20 5.78
CA PHE A 21 -10.82 9.14 5.08
C PHE A 21 -9.92 7.95 4.73
N LEU A 22 -8.71 8.20 4.22
CA LEU A 22 -7.69 7.19 3.94
C LEU A 22 -7.26 6.42 5.19
N TRP A 23 -7.21 7.08 6.32
CA TRP A 23 -6.87 6.48 7.61
C TRP A 23 -8.03 5.66 8.19
N LEU A 24 -9.27 6.21 8.11
CA LEU A 24 -10.45 5.64 8.76
C LEU A 24 -10.96 4.39 8.04
N VAL A 25 -11.14 4.47 6.72
CA VAL A 25 -11.86 3.41 5.97
C VAL A 25 -11.23 2.03 6.15
N PRO A 26 -9.92 1.81 5.90
CA PRO A 26 -9.34 0.49 6.09
C PRO A 26 -9.34 0.03 7.55
N SER A 27 -9.39 1.00 8.50
CA SER A 27 -9.38 0.72 9.93
C SER A 27 -10.75 0.39 10.52
N LEU A 28 -11.84 0.60 9.79
CA LEU A 28 -13.20 0.39 10.31
C LEU A 28 -13.44 -1.03 10.81
N ASN A 29 -13.00 -2.03 10.04
CA ASN A 29 -13.16 -3.43 10.42
C ASN A 29 -12.39 -3.77 11.70
N GLU A 30 -11.15 -3.30 11.80
CA GLU A 30 -10.28 -3.58 12.95
C GLU A 30 -10.75 -2.85 14.20
N ILE A 31 -11.13 -1.58 14.08
CA ILE A 31 -11.70 -0.81 15.18
C ILE A 31 -12.96 -1.50 15.69
N TRP A 32 -13.87 -1.88 14.81
CA TRP A 32 -15.11 -2.54 15.18
C TRP A 32 -14.86 -3.89 15.86
N LYS A 33 -13.96 -4.69 15.32
CA LYS A 33 -13.59 -6.01 15.84
C LYS A 33 -13.16 -5.97 17.31
N TYR A 34 -12.35 -4.97 17.70
CA TYR A 34 -11.75 -4.90 19.02
C TYR A 34 -12.48 -3.99 20.02
N THR A 35 -13.23 -3.00 19.56
CA THR A 35 -13.77 -1.94 20.44
C THR A 35 -15.25 -1.65 20.25
N GLY A 36 -15.89 -2.19 19.21
CA GLY A 36 -17.30 -1.92 18.90
C GLY A 36 -17.57 -0.44 18.57
N GLU A 37 -18.83 0.00 18.74
CA GLU A 37 -19.29 1.34 18.37
C GLU A 37 -18.59 2.47 19.14
N ALA A 38 -18.41 2.31 20.45
CA ALA A 38 -17.79 3.34 21.28
C ALA A 38 -16.33 3.59 20.89
N GLY A 39 -15.60 2.51 20.56
CA GLY A 39 -14.22 2.62 20.09
C GLY A 39 -14.12 3.32 18.74
N LEU A 40 -15.08 3.09 17.84
CA LEU A 40 -15.12 3.76 16.55
C LEU A 40 -15.17 5.29 16.70
N LEU A 41 -16.02 5.80 17.61
CA LEU A 41 -16.11 7.24 17.87
C LEU A 41 -14.81 7.81 18.47
N ILE A 42 -14.28 7.17 19.51
CA ILE A 42 -13.07 7.62 20.19
C ILE A 42 -11.88 7.64 19.23
N LEU A 43 -11.66 6.55 18.50
CA LEU A 43 -10.55 6.43 17.55
C LEU A 43 -10.70 7.35 16.34
N SER A 44 -11.95 7.63 15.90
CA SER A 44 -12.19 8.63 14.86
C SER A 44 -11.79 10.04 15.31
N ILE A 45 -12.10 10.42 16.56
CA ILE A 45 -11.68 11.70 17.13
C ILE A 45 -10.15 11.78 17.24
N LEU A 46 -9.52 10.71 17.72
CA LEU A 46 -8.05 10.65 17.85
C LEU A 46 -7.38 10.69 16.46
N GLY A 47 -7.88 9.95 15.48
CA GLY A 47 -7.37 9.95 14.12
C GLY A 47 -7.49 11.31 13.45
N LEU A 48 -8.65 11.96 13.57
CA LEU A 48 -8.83 13.33 13.05
C LEU A 48 -7.88 14.32 13.71
N SER A 49 -7.67 14.20 15.03
CA SER A 49 -6.74 15.05 15.78
C SER A 49 -5.29 14.82 15.32
N ALA A 50 -4.88 13.57 15.13
CA ALA A 50 -3.55 13.22 14.63
C ALA A 50 -3.31 13.76 13.22
N ILE A 51 -4.28 13.62 12.32
CA ILE A 51 -4.17 14.12 10.94
C ILE A 51 -4.20 15.65 10.90
N ARG A 52 -4.97 16.29 11.77
CA ARG A 52 -4.91 17.76 11.91
C ARG A 52 -3.55 18.22 12.42
N ALA A 53 -2.94 17.48 13.36
CA ALA A 53 -1.57 17.74 13.81
C ALA A 53 -0.57 17.59 12.64
N LEU A 54 -0.78 16.64 11.71
CA LEU A 54 0.03 16.54 10.48
C LEU A 54 -0.03 17.84 9.66
N GLY A 55 -1.21 18.41 9.47
CA GLY A 55 -1.36 19.69 8.77
C GLY A 55 -0.60 20.84 9.44
N LEU A 56 -0.59 20.88 10.78
CA LEU A 56 0.17 21.87 11.56
C LEU A 56 1.69 21.63 11.49
N LEU A 57 2.13 20.37 11.53
CA LEU A 57 3.55 20.02 11.36
C LEU A 57 4.02 20.30 9.96
N ALA A 58 3.19 20.02 8.96
CA ALA A 58 3.48 20.32 7.57
C ALA A 58 3.67 21.82 7.31
N SER A 59 2.99 22.71 8.05
CA SER A 59 3.23 24.15 7.97
C SER A 59 4.62 24.57 8.48
N ARG A 60 5.31 23.71 9.20
CA ARG A 60 6.68 23.87 9.69
C ARG A 60 7.72 23.09 8.90
N CYS A 61 7.43 22.74 7.66
CA CYS A 61 8.28 21.86 6.82
C CYS A 61 9.72 22.35 6.56
N GLY A 62 10.01 23.64 6.81
CA GLY A 62 11.37 24.17 6.76
C GLY A 62 12.27 23.69 7.91
N GLU A 63 11.70 23.17 8.99
CA GLU A 63 12.40 22.68 10.15
C GLU A 63 12.62 21.17 10.04
N SER A 64 13.86 20.72 9.94
CA SER A 64 14.16 19.28 10.00
C SER A 64 14.25 18.81 11.45
N ILE A 65 13.42 17.83 11.84
CA ILE A 65 13.61 17.19 13.13
C ILE A 65 14.94 16.45 13.20
N PRO A 66 15.58 16.39 14.37
CA PRO A 66 16.78 15.62 14.57
C PRO A 66 16.57 14.14 14.16
N ARG A 67 17.57 13.56 13.49
CA ARG A 67 17.51 12.16 13.03
C ARG A 67 17.29 11.15 14.15
N ILE A 68 17.53 11.53 15.41
CA ILE A 68 17.25 10.71 16.59
C ILE A 68 15.77 10.30 16.65
N TRP A 69 14.83 11.15 16.22
CA TRP A 69 13.41 10.81 16.22
C TRP A 69 13.07 9.70 15.23
N LEU A 70 13.79 9.59 14.13
CA LEU A 70 13.64 8.45 13.22
C LEU A 70 14.14 7.16 13.87
N ALA A 71 15.24 7.24 14.62
CA ALA A 71 15.71 6.09 15.41
C ALA A 71 14.68 5.69 16.49
N VAL A 72 14.05 6.66 17.16
CA VAL A 72 12.95 6.41 18.11
C VAL A 72 11.79 5.69 17.42
N ILE A 73 11.38 6.12 16.23
CA ILE A 73 10.32 5.47 15.44
C ILE A 73 10.73 4.03 15.08
N CYS A 74 11.99 3.81 14.69
CA CYS A 74 12.50 2.46 14.44
C CYS A 74 12.39 1.56 15.69
N VAL A 75 12.90 2.05 16.84
CA VAL A 75 12.85 1.30 18.11
C VAL A 75 11.40 1.04 18.52
N MET A 76 10.51 2.03 18.35
CA MET A 76 9.09 1.86 18.64
C MET A 76 8.45 0.80 17.74
N ALA A 77 8.73 0.81 16.43
CA ALA A 77 8.20 -0.20 15.50
C ALA A 77 8.71 -1.60 15.85
N LEU A 78 10.01 -1.75 16.14
CA LEU A 78 10.61 -3.01 16.59
C LEU A 78 9.98 -3.49 17.90
N GLY A 79 9.81 -2.59 18.89
CA GLY A 79 9.18 -2.89 20.17
C GLY A 79 7.72 -3.32 20.03
N LEU A 80 6.94 -2.60 19.22
CA LEU A 80 5.55 -2.96 18.92
C LEU A 80 5.45 -4.34 18.29
N PHE A 81 6.27 -4.63 17.28
CA PHE A 81 6.29 -5.96 16.65
C PHE A 81 6.69 -7.05 17.67
N ALA A 82 7.79 -6.87 18.41
CA ALA A 82 8.29 -7.85 19.36
C ALA A 82 7.30 -8.14 20.49
N LEU A 83 6.51 -7.15 20.92
CA LEU A 83 5.51 -7.30 21.98
C LEU A 83 4.18 -7.84 21.45
N LEU A 84 3.71 -7.33 20.33
CA LEU A 84 2.33 -7.60 19.86
C LEU A 84 2.26 -8.83 18.94
N PHE A 85 3.31 -9.17 18.18
CA PHE A 85 3.32 -10.36 17.32
C PHE A 85 3.07 -11.66 18.10
N PRO A 86 3.74 -11.95 19.23
CA PRO A 86 3.44 -13.13 20.04
C PRO A 86 2.02 -13.13 20.61
N ILE A 87 1.51 -11.95 21.00
CA ILE A 87 0.15 -11.81 21.55
C ILE A 87 -0.89 -12.09 20.46
N ALA A 88 -0.70 -11.57 19.25
CA ALA A 88 -1.58 -11.79 18.11
C ALA A 88 -1.68 -13.28 17.74
N HIS A 89 -0.60 -14.05 17.92
CA HIS A 89 -0.54 -15.49 17.62
C HIS A 89 -0.87 -16.39 18.81
N SER A 90 -1.07 -15.83 20.02
CA SER A 90 -1.39 -16.61 21.22
C SER A 90 -2.83 -17.15 21.27
N GLY A 91 -3.72 -16.68 20.41
CA GLY A 91 -5.15 -16.97 20.45
C GLY A 91 -5.94 -16.23 21.54
N ILE A 92 -5.28 -15.42 22.39
CA ILE A 92 -5.95 -14.63 23.47
C ILE A 92 -6.95 -13.63 22.88
N LEU A 93 -6.66 -13.08 21.71
CA LEU A 93 -7.50 -12.08 21.02
C LEU A 93 -8.47 -12.71 20.00
N GLY A 94 -8.66 -14.02 20.06
CA GLY A 94 -9.49 -14.78 19.11
C GLY A 94 -8.65 -15.57 18.11
N PRO A 95 -9.25 -16.05 16.99
CA PRO A 95 -8.58 -16.94 16.03
C PRO A 95 -7.41 -16.29 15.28
N GLY A 96 -7.15 -15.01 15.50
CA GLY A 96 -6.03 -14.29 14.87
C GLY A 96 -6.24 -13.98 13.39
N SER A 97 -5.14 -13.77 12.71
CA SER A 97 -5.06 -13.55 11.25
C SER A 97 -4.18 -14.65 10.65
N ASP A 98 -4.61 -15.23 9.54
CA ASP A 98 -3.86 -16.26 8.81
C ASP A 98 -2.99 -15.69 7.68
N ARG A 99 -2.72 -14.39 7.67
CA ARG A 99 -2.00 -13.72 6.57
C ARG A 99 -0.54 -14.11 6.48
N ASP A 100 0.17 -14.18 7.61
CA ASP A 100 1.54 -14.70 7.67
C ASP A 100 1.59 -16.21 7.46
N ASP A 101 0.58 -16.95 8.00
CA ASP A 101 0.46 -18.38 7.80
C ASP A 101 0.30 -18.72 6.31
N ALA A 102 -0.47 -17.95 5.55
CA ALA A 102 -0.63 -18.14 4.11
C ALA A 102 0.71 -18.08 3.35
N LEU A 103 1.64 -17.19 3.75
CA LEU A 103 2.99 -17.15 3.20
C LEU A 103 3.84 -18.33 3.68
N ASN A 104 3.77 -18.64 4.99
CA ASN A 104 4.58 -19.69 5.61
C ASN A 104 4.23 -21.08 5.05
N VAL A 105 2.92 -21.43 4.96
CA VAL A 105 2.53 -22.75 4.42
C VAL A 105 2.81 -22.87 2.92
N ALA A 106 2.65 -21.80 2.14
CA ALA A 106 2.98 -21.80 0.73
C ALA A 106 4.49 -21.95 0.50
N LEU A 107 5.33 -21.26 1.28
CA LEU A 107 6.80 -21.38 1.23
C LEU A 107 7.27 -22.75 1.70
N GLN A 108 6.65 -23.31 2.73
CA GLN A 108 6.94 -24.67 3.19
C GLN A 108 6.67 -25.69 2.07
N ALA A 109 5.51 -25.62 1.43
CA ALA A 109 5.16 -26.50 0.33
C ALA A 109 6.15 -26.34 -0.84
N LEU A 110 6.48 -25.10 -1.22
CA LEU A 110 7.42 -24.82 -2.30
C LEU A 110 8.81 -25.40 -2.03
N LEU A 111 9.34 -25.25 -0.83
CA LEU A 111 10.65 -25.80 -0.44
C LEU A 111 10.64 -27.33 -0.33
N ALA A 112 9.48 -27.93 -0.06
CA ALA A 112 9.29 -29.38 -0.12
C ALA A 112 9.09 -29.92 -1.53
N GLY A 113 9.13 -29.07 -2.57
CA GLY A 113 8.92 -29.47 -3.96
C GLY A 113 7.44 -29.68 -4.33
N HIS A 114 6.51 -29.19 -3.50
CA HIS A 114 5.07 -29.24 -3.77
C HIS A 114 4.55 -27.92 -4.35
N TYR A 115 3.37 -27.97 -4.96
CA TYR A 115 2.72 -26.78 -5.47
C TYR A 115 2.25 -25.89 -4.30
N PRO A 116 2.66 -24.61 -4.24
CA PRO A 116 2.44 -23.76 -3.07
C PRO A 116 0.98 -23.39 -2.82
N TYR A 117 0.10 -23.66 -3.78
CA TYR A 117 -1.33 -23.34 -3.69
C TYR A 117 -2.21 -24.57 -3.44
N ASP A 118 -1.60 -25.75 -3.19
CA ASP A 118 -2.31 -27.00 -2.81
C ASP A 118 -2.53 -27.12 -1.30
N VAL A 119 -2.07 -26.13 -0.53
CA VAL A 119 -2.16 -26.08 0.92
C VAL A 119 -3.23 -25.10 1.38
N THR A 120 -3.62 -25.22 2.64
CA THR A 120 -4.54 -24.28 3.30
C THR A 120 -3.91 -23.74 4.57
N THR A 121 -4.29 -22.55 4.94
CA THR A 121 -3.95 -21.95 6.24
C THR A 121 -4.66 -22.68 7.38
N TYR A 122 -4.29 -22.38 8.62
CA TYR A 122 -4.97 -22.95 9.80
C TYR A 122 -6.46 -22.56 9.91
N LEU A 123 -6.88 -21.49 9.23
CA LEU A 123 -8.30 -21.11 9.08
C LEU A 123 -8.99 -21.82 7.90
N GLY A 124 -8.29 -22.68 7.16
CA GLY A 124 -8.83 -23.40 5.99
C GLY A 124 -8.90 -22.59 4.70
N ASN A 125 -8.28 -21.39 4.67
CA ASN A 125 -8.25 -20.56 3.47
C ASN A 125 -7.09 -20.98 2.54
N PRO A 126 -7.27 -20.95 1.21
CA PRO A 126 -6.16 -21.14 0.29
C PRO A 126 -5.22 -19.91 0.33
N PRO A 127 -3.89 -20.10 0.16
CA PRO A 127 -2.95 -18.99 0.08
C PRO A 127 -3.28 -18.05 -1.09
N THR A 128 -3.35 -16.76 -0.77
CA THR A 128 -3.64 -15.70 -1.75
C THR A 128 -2.41 -14.87 -2.18
N PRO A 129 -1.26 -14.88 -1.47
CA PRO A 129 -0.04 -14.26 -1.97
C PRO A 129 0.41 -14.90 -3.29
N MET A 130 0.72 -14.06 -4.29
CA MET A 130 1.22 -14.54 -5.58
C MET A 130 2.74 -14.81 -5.54
N PRO A 131 3.34 -15.46 -6.57
CA PRO A 131 4.75 -15.85 -6.57
C PRO A 131 5.74 -14.73 -6.25
N GLY A 132 5.47 -13.48 -6.63
CA GLY A 132 6.32 -12.34 -6.26
C GLY A 132 6.39 -12.11 -4.75
N ALA A 133 5.28 -12.30 -4.02
CA ALA A 133 5.28 -12.23 -2.56
C ALA A 133 6.09 -13.37 -1.94
N LEU A 134 5.98 -14.59 -2.49
CA LEU A 134 6.77 -15.74 -2.03
C LEU A 134 8.28 -15.49 -2.20
N ILE A 135 8.70 -14.94 -3.36
CA ILE A 135 10.10 -14.58 -3.62
C ILE A 135 10.62 -13.57 -2.60
N LEU A 136 9.84 -12.50 -2.32
CA LEU A 136 10.25 -11.45 -1.39
C LEU A 136 10.21 -11.89 0.08
N ALA A 137 9.32 -12.82 0.44
CA ALA A 137 9.21 -13.36 1.79
C ALA A 137 10.19 -14.51 2.07
N LEU A 138 10.67 -15.23 1.05
CA LEU A 138 11.52 -16.41 1.19
C LEU A 138 12.76 -16.20 2.07
N PRO A 139 13.56 -15.12 1.91
CA PRO A 139 14.71 -14.92 2.78
C PRO A 139 14.33 -14.89 4.27
N PHE A 140 13.22 -14.24 4.60
CA PHE A 140 12.77 -14.08 5.99
C PHE A 140 12.21 -15.39 6.56
N TYR A 141 11.48 -16.15 5.75
CA TYR A 141 11.00 -17.47 6.11
C TYR A 141 12.15 -18.41 6.48
N LEU A 142 13.27 -18.37 5.77
CA LEU A 142 14.47 -19.14 6.08
C LEU A 142 15.11 -18.77 7.44
N PHE A 143 14.81 -17.56 7.97
CA PHE A 143 15.19 -17.14 9.33
C PHE A 143 14.13 -17.46 10.40
N GLY A 144 13.06 -18.20 10.04
CA GLY A 144 12.07 -18.71 10.97
C GLY A 144 10.62 -18.40 10.61
N THR A 145 10.31 -17.20 10.10
CA THR A 145 8.94 -16.84 9.69
C THR A 145 8.95 -15.71 8.65
N SER A 146 8.02 -15.79 7.70
CA SER A 146 7.83 -14.72 6.71
C SER A 146 7.47 -13.36 7.35
N ALA A 147 6.89 -13.35 8.55
CA ALA A 147 6.52 -12.14 9.28
C ALA A 147 7.71 -11.20 9.55
N LEU A 148 8.94 -11.71 9.61
CA LEU A 148 10.16 -10.89 9.76
C LEU A 148 10.38 -9.91 8.60
N GLN A 149 9.77 -10.15 7.44
CA GLN A 149 9.80 -9.19 6.32
C GLN A 149 9.22 -7.83 6.72
N ASN A 150 8.22 -7.80 7.64
CA ASN A 150 7.57 -6.58 8.07
C ASN A 150 8.58 -5.62 8.73
N LEU A 151 9.50 -6.16 9.53
CA LEU A 151 10.58 -5.37 10.13
C LEU A 151 11.55 -4.83 9.08
N ALA A 152 11.98 -5.67 8.16
CA ALA A 152 12.94 -5.29 7.14
C ALA A 152 12.38 -4.20 6.19
N TRP A 153 11.16 -4.39 5.72
CA TRP A 153 10.51 -3.41 4.83
C TRP A 153 10.11 -2.13 5.56
N MET A 154 9.78 -2.20 6.86
CA MET A 154 9.59 -1.01 7.69
C MET A 154 10.87 -0.19 7.80
N LEU A 155 12.02 -0.82 8.07
CA LEU A 155 13.31 -0.14 8.11
C LEU A 155 13.66 0.48 6.73
N MET A 156 13.41 -0.26 5.66
CA MET A 156 13.60 0.23 4.29
C MET A 156 12.69 1.44 4.01
N LEU A 157 11.44 1.40 4.44
CA LEU A 157 10.49 2.49 4.29
C LEU A 157 10.93 3.75 5.06
N ILE A 158 11.42 3.60 6.29
CA ILE A 158 11.93 4.73 7.08
C ILE A 158 13.09 5.41 6.35
N TRP A 159 14.05 4.62 5.87
CA TRP A 159 15.19 5.12 5.10
C TRP A 159 14.76 5.77 3.78
N TRP A 160 13.84 5.14 3.04
CA TRP A 160 13.36 5.61 1.75
C TRP A 160 12.51 6.87 1.90
N SER A 161 11.60 6.95 2.88
CA SER A 161 10.69 8.08 3.06
C SER A 161 11.43 9.40 3.30
N VAL A 162 12.54 9.37 4.05
CA VAL A 162 13.40 10.57 4.24
C VAL A 162 13.95 11.06 2.90
N ARG A 163 14.36 10.15 2.03
CA ARG A 163 14.89 10.51 0.70
C ARG A 163 13.77 10.94 -0.26
N HIS A 164 12.63 10.28 -0.16
CA HIS A 164 11.47 10.58 -1.00
C HIS A 164 10.91 11.97 -0.72
N PHE A 165 10.69 12.31 0.55
CA PHE A 165 10.15 13.61 0.93
C PHE A 165 11.19 14.72 1.01
N GLY A 166 12.49 14.41 1.11
CA GLY A 166 13.54 15.38 1.35
C GLY A 166 13.46 16.07 2.73
N SER A 167 12.58 15.59 3.61
CA SER A 167 12.28 16.14 4.94
C SER A 167 12.09 15.04 5.97
N SER A 168 12.90 15.06 7.02
CA SER A 168 12.74 14.11 8.14
C SER A 168 11.44 14.32 8.92
N THR A 169 10.95 15.56 9.00
CA THR A 169 9.69 15.90 9.67
C THR A 169 8.51 15.26 8.96
N ILE A 170 8.43 15.39 7.63
CA ILE A 170 7.35 14.80 6.84
C ILE A 170 7.42 13.28 6.84
N ALA A 171 8.63 12.72 6.69
CA ALA A 171 8.85 11.28 6.78
C ALA A 171 8.35 10.72 8.13
N ALA A 172 8.75 11.35 9.25
CA ALA A 172 8.30 10.94 10.58
C ALA A 172 6.77 11.09 10.74
N SER A 173 6.18 12.17 10.24
CA SER A 173 4.74 12.38 10.29
C SER A 173 3.97 11.32 9.50
N PHE A 174 4.44 10.98 8.29
CA PHE A 174 3.89 9.89 7.48
C PHE A 174 3.94 8.56 8.23
N LEU A 175 5.13 8.21 8.77
CA LEU A 175 5.34 6.97 9.50
C LEU A 175 4.46 6.88 10.76
N LEU A 176 4.36 7.95 11.54
CA LEU A 176 3.57 7.97 12.77
C LEU A 176 2.06 7.91 12.51
N ILE A 177 1.56 8.60 11.48
CA ILE A 177 0.13 8.73 11.26
C ILE A 177 -0.42 7.58 10.41
N PHE A 178 0.21 7.29 9.29
CA PHE A 178 -0.33 6.30 8.35
C PHE A 178 0.12 4.87 8.62
N LEU A 179 1.17 4.68 9.40
CA LEU A 179 1.68 3.34 9.71
C LEU A 179 1.41 2.94 11.16
N LEU A 180 2.00 3.63 12.11
CA LEU A 180 1.91 3.25 13.52
C LEU A 180 0.63 3.77 14.18
N GLY A 181 0.10 4.89 13.70
CA GLY A 181 -1.16 5.48 14.21
C GLY A 181 -2.42 4.97 13.52
N CYS A 182 -2.31 4.31 12.36
CA CYS A 182 -3.45 3.74 11.64
C CYS A 182 -3.71 2.30 12.13
N PRO A 183 -4.89 2.01 12.73
CA PRO A 183 -5.19 0.68 13.27
C PRO A 183 -5.02 -0.46 12.28
N ALA A 184 -5.47 -0.29 11.03
CA ALA A 184 -5.32 -1.32 10.00
C ALA A 184 -3.86 -1.57 9.62
N SER A 185 -3.05 -0.51 9.49
CA SER A 185 -1.63 -0.64 9.19
C SER A 185 -0.88 -1.29 10.34
N LEU A 186 -1.20 -0.89 11.58
CA LEU A 186 -0.58 -1.45 12.78
C LEU A 186 -0.96 -2.92 12.96
N GLU A 187 -2.24 -3.26 12.78
CA GLU A 187 -2.70 -4.65 12.87
C GLU A 187 -1.98 -5.52 11.84
N ASP A 188 -2.01 -5.16 10.56
CA ASP A 188 -1.34 -5.92 9.51
C ASP A 188 0.17 -6.03 9.76
N PHE A 189 0.81 -4.98 10.27
CA PHE A 189 2.22 -4.99 10.63
C PHE A 189 2.53 -5.98 11.76
N VAL A 190 1.75 -5.97 12.84
CA VAL A 190 2.04 -6.78 14.05
C VAL A 190 1.57 -8.23 13.92
N VAL A 191 0.60 -8.54 13.06
CA VAL A 191 0.23 -9.94 12.78
C VAL A 191 1.11 -10.60 11.72
N GLY A 192 2.10 -9.89 11.18
CA GLY A 192 2.93 -10.39 10.09
C GLY A 192 2.24 -10.40 8.73
N GLY A 193 1.16 -9.62 8.58
CA GLY A 193 0.39 -9.52 7.35
C GLY A 193 1.20 -8.96 6.18
N ASP A 194 0.79 -9.30 4.97
CA ASP A 194 1.50 -8.92 3.75
C ASP A 194 0.88 -7.75 2.98
N TYR A 195 -0.34 -7.30 3.32
CA TYR A 195 -1.00 -6.20 2.59
C TYR A 195 -0.29 -4.87 2.72
N PHE A 196 0.10 -4.54 3.94
CA PHE A 196 0.88 -3.36 4.26
C PHE A 196 2.25 -3.39 3.57
N ILE A 197 2.95 -4.50 3.70
CA ILE A 197 4.31 -4.66 3.16
C ILE A 197 4.30 -4.69 1.64
N ASN A 198 3.31 -5.32 1.02
CA ASN A 198 3.16 -5.34 -0.42
C ASN A 198 3.01 -3.92 -0.98
N ALA A 199 2.21 -3.06 -0.36
CA ALA A 199 2.08 -1.68 -0.78
C ALA A 199 3.39 -0.90 -0.65
N ILE A 200 4.16 -1.15 0.42
CA ILE A 200 5.45 -0.49 0.65
C ILE A 200 6.46 -0.85 -0.44
N TYR A 201 6.71 -2.13 -0.68
CA TYR A 201 7.74 -2.48 -1.66
C TYR A 201 7.31 -2.15 -3.09
N VAL A 202 6.01 -2.15 -3.41
CA VAL A 202 5.52 -1.66 -4.71
C VAL A 202 5.73 -0.15 -4.83
N ALA A 203 5.45 0.64 -3.79
CA ALA A 203 5.71 2.09 -3.80
C ALA A 203 7.19 2.39 -3.99
N ILE A 204 8.07 1.68 -3.27
CA ILE A 204 9.53 1.82 -3.40
C ILE A 204 9.99 1.41 -4.81
N ALA A 205 9.44 0.32 -5.37
CA ALA A 205 9.79 -0.14 -6.72
C ALA A 205 9.33 0.85 -7.81
N MET A 206 8.13 1.42 -7.69
CA MET A 206 7.64 2.46 -8.59
C MET A 206 8.55 3.70 -8.55
N ASP A 207 8.92 4.13 -7.35
CA ASP A 207 9.80 5.27 -7.15
C ASP A 207 11.22 5.02 -7.68
N ALA A 208 11.77 3.83 -7.44
CA ALA A 208 13.05 3.40 -7.98
C ALA A 208 13.05 3.41 -9.52
N MET A 209 11.93 3.00 -10.13
CA MET A 209 11.77 3.05 -11.59
C MET A 209 11.80 4.49 -12.11
N LEU A 210 11.06 5.41 -11.48
CA LEU A 210 11.04 6.83 -11.85
C LEU A 210 12.44 7.47 -11.71
N CYS A 211 13.14 7.16 -10.61
CA CYS A 211 14.51 7.65 -10.38
C CYS A 211 15.50 7.08 -11.39
N ALA A 212 15.41 5.79 -11.71
CA ALA A 212 16.31 5.14 -12.65
C ALA A 212 16.09 5.60 -14.09
N ASP A 213 14.86 5.94 -14.45
CA ASP A 213 14.53 6.45 -15.78
C ASP A 213 15.06 7.88 -15.98
N SER A 214 15.05 8.72 -14.93
CA SER A 214 15.58 10.09 -14.98
C SER A 214 17.12 10.17 -14.95
N ASN A 215 17.81 9.28 -14.23
CA ASN A 215 19.25 9.37 -13.94
C ASN A 215 20.16 8.53 -14.84
N GLY A 216 19.64 7.77 -15.76
CA GLY A 216 20.33 7.37 -16.99
C GLY A 216 21.23 6.15 -17.00
N LYS A 217 21.55 5.46 -15.90
CA LYS A 217 22.37 4.24 -15.97
C LYS A 217 21.50 3.04 -16.38
N THR A 218 21.85 2.44 -17.52
CA THR A 218 21.07 1.30 -18.11
C THR A 218 20.87 0.15 -17.13
N TRP A 219 21.89 -0.26 -16.38
CA TRP A 219 21.77 -1.36 -15.43
C TRP A 219 20.80 -1.05 -14.25
N GLN A 220 20.79 0.21 -13.75
CA GLN A 220 19.89 0.65 -12.68
C GLN A 220 18.43 0.56 -13.14
N ARG A 221 18.17 0.90 -14.39
CA ARG A 221 16.83 0.82 -14.97
C ARG A 221 16.36 -0.63 -15.09
N TYR A 222 17.19 -1.55 -15.59
CA TYR A 222 16.84 -2.96 -15.65
C TYR A 222 16.67 -3.57 -14.25
N ALA A 223 17.51 -3.20 -13.29
CA ALA A 223 17.37 -3.60 -11.90
C ALA A 223 16.04 -3.08 -11.28
N ALA A 224 15.66 -1.84 -11.56
CA ALA A 224 14.38 -1.27 -11.11
C ALA A 224 13.19 -1.96 -11.79
N MET A 225 13.25 -2.27 -13.10
CA MET A 225 12.23 -3.05 -13.79
C MET A 225 12.09 -4.45 -13.23
N ALA A 226 13.19 -5.13 -12.92
CA ALA A 226 13.19 -6.46 -12.32
C ALA A 226 12.56 -6.43 -10.91
N PHE A 227 12.97 -5.48 -10.07
CA PHE A 227 12.37 -5.31 -8.74
C PHE A 227 10.88 -4.98 -8.82
N LEU A 228 10.49 -4.07 -9.73
CA LEU A 228 9.08 -3.74 -9.96
C LEU A 228 8.29 -4.98 -10.39
N SER A 229 8.82 -5.79 -11.30
CA SER A 229 8.13 -7.00 -11.79
C SER A 229 7.87 -8.01 -10.67
N ILE A 230 8.85 -8.23 -9.79
CA ILE A 230 8.67 -9.08 -8.61
C ILE A 230 7.64 -8.45 -7.66
N ALA A 231 7.75 -7.15 -7.38
CA ALA A 231 6.87 -6.45 -6.46
C ALA A 231 5.40 -6.48 -6.92
N ILE A 232 5.11 -6.16 -8.18
CA ILE A 232 3.73 -6.21 -8.71
C ILE A 232 3.19 -7.63 -8.89
N SER A 233 4.07 -8.62 -9.00
CA SER A 233 3.71 -10.04 -9.00
C SER A 233 3.34 -10.58 -7.60
N SER A 234 3.23 -9.73 -6.58
CA SER A 234 2.80 -10.12 -5.24
C SER A 234 1.28 -10.19 -5.08
N ARG A 235 0.54 -9.33 -5.77
CA ARG A 235 -0.92 -9.27 -5.77
C ARG A 235 -1.44 -8.75 -7.11
N PRO A 236 -2.58 -9.26 -7.62
CA PRO A 236 -3.11 -8.85 -8.94
C PRO A 236 -3.40 -7.35 -9.06
N ILE A 237 -3.81 -6.70 -7.96
CA ILE A 237 -4.17 -5.27 -7.94
C ILE A 237 -2.99 -4.36 -8.29
N TYR A 238 -1.75 -4.81 -8.06
CA TYR A 238 -0.57 -4.00 -8.37
C TYR A 238 -0.20 -3.99 -9.86
N ALA A 239 -0.89 -4.78 -10.70
CA ALA A 239 -0.80 -4.65 -12.15
C ALA A 239 -1.18 -3.22 -12.63
N LEU A 240 -1.96 -2.48 -11.84
CA LEU A 240 -2.29 -1.06 -12.08
C LEU A 240 -1.06 -0.15 -12.14
N ALA A 241 0.06 -0.53 -11.49
CA ALA A 241 1.31 0.22 -11.56
C ALA A 241 1.90 0.24 -12.98
N VAL A 242 1.61 -0.78 -13.79
CA VAL A 242 2.15 -0.87 -15.17
C VAL A 242 1.64 0.27 -16.05
N PRO A 243 0.33 0.49 -16.25
CA PRO A 243 -0.14 1.62 -17.06
C PRO A 243 0.21 2.98 -16.45
N VAL A 244 0.21 3.13 -15.09
CA VAL A 244 0.63 4.38 -14.43
C VAL A 244 2.05 4.76 -14.83
N LEU A 245 3.00 3.83 -14.74
CA LEU A 245 4.40 4.06 -15.10
C LEU A 245 4.60 4.14 -16.62
N ALA A 246 3.94 3.28 -17.39
CA ALA A 246 4.03 3.29 -18.85
C ALA A 246 3.64 4.66 -19.43
N GLY A 247 2.52 5.24 -18.99
CA GLY A 247 2.10 6.56 -19.44
C GLY A 247 3.07 7.66 -19.02
N THR A 248 3.61 7.58 -17.80
CA THR A 248 4.62 8.53 -17.30
C THR A 248 5.90 8.47 -18.15
N ILE A 249 6.41 7.25 -18.42
CA ILE A 249 7.59 7.02 -19.27
C ILE A 249 7.33 7.43 -20.71
N PHE A 250 6.13 7.15 -21.24
CA PHE A 250 5.75 7.55 -22.60
C PHE A 250 5.89 9.05 -22.81
N ARG A 251 5.38 9.83 -21.87
CA ARG A 251 5.40 11.29 -21.96
C ARG A 251 6.79 11.88 -21.79
N SER A 252 7.64 11.23 -21.00
CA SER A 252 9.00 11.72 -20.72
C SER A 252 10.02 11.27 -21.76
N HIS A 253 9.89 10.06 -22.30
CA HIS A 253 10.95 9.40 -23.09
C HIS A 253 10.44 8.77 -24.40
N GLY A 254 9.13 8.84 -24.68
CA GLY A 254 8.52 8.40 -25.94
C GLY A 254 8.28 6.88 -26.05
N PRO A 255 7.76 6.43 -27.20
CA PRO A 255 7.21 5.08 -27.37
C PRO A 255 8.26 3.95 -27.28
N ARG A 256 9.49 4.19 -27.77
CA ARG A 256 10.55 3.17 -27.72
C ARG A 256 10.89 2.76 -26.28
N ARG A 257 10.95 3.73 -25.37
CA ARG A 257 11.25 3.48 -23.96
C ARG A 257 10.11 2.76 -23.25
N VAL A 258 8.88 3.10 -23.60
CA VAL A 258 7.68 2.39 -23.10
C VAL A 258 7.65 0.94 -23.59
N SER A 259 7.96 0.69 -24.86
CA SER A 259 8.00 -0.67 -25.37
C SER A 259 9.07 -1.52 -24.65
N GLU A 260 10.27 -0.96 -24.42
CA GLU A 260 11.32 -1.60 -23.60
C GLU A 260 10.81 -1.90 -22.18
N PHE A 261 10.17 -0.94 -21.52
CA PHE A 261 9.58 -1.10 -20.19
C PHE A 261 8.51 -2.20 -20.17
N LEU A 262 7.54 -2.14 -21.06
CA LEU A 262 6.43 -3.10 -21.11
C LEU A 262 6.93 -4.53 -21.42
N LEU A 263 7.80 -4.68 -22.42
CA LEU A 263 8.36 -6.00 -22.77
C LEU A 263 9.15 -6.60 -21.59
N THR A 264 9.96 -5.78 -20.92
CA THR A 264 10.76 -6.26 -19.79
C THR A 264 9.88 -6.58 -18.58
N VAL A 265 9.01 -5.66 -18.16
CA VAL A 265 8.20 -5.86 -16.95
C VAL A 265 7.16 -6.95 -17.14
N CYS A 266 6.41 -6.95 -18.25
CA CYS A 266 5.42 -7.99 -18.52
C CYS A 266 6.09 -9.35 -18.73
N GLY A 267 7.23 -9.38 -19.45
CA GLY A 267 8.00 -10.62 -19.67
C GLY A 267 8.49 -11.21 -18.35
N LEU A 268 9.05 -10.39 -17.45
CA LEU A 268 9.48 -10.86 -16.13
C LEU A 268 8.29 -11.28 -15.25
N CYS A 269 7.16 -10.55 -15.28
CA CYS A 269 5.94 -10.98 -14.61
C CYS A 269 5.45 -12.34 -15.11
N MET A 270 5.53 -12.59 -16.41
CA MET A 270 5.19 -13.90 -16.99
C MET A 270 6.17 -14.99 -16.53
N ILE A 271 7.46 -14.70 -16.45
CA ILE A 271 8.46 -15.64 -15.94
C ILE A 271 8.19 -15.98 -14.46
N VAL A 272 7.82 -14.99 -13.65
CA VAL A 272 7.56 -15.18 -12.20
C VAL A 272 6.25 -15.93 -11.97
N ASN A 273 5.17 -15.59 -12.65
CA ASN A 273 3.82 -16.12 -12.38
C ASN A 273 3.45 -17.30 -13.32
N GLY A 274 3.96 -17.28 -14.56
CA GLY A 274 3.56 -18.20 -15.62
C GLY A 274 3.72 -19.68 -15.25
N PRO A 275 4.86 -20.13 -14.70
CA PRO A 275 5.05 -21.54 -14.35
C PRO A 275 3.98 -22.03 -13.36
N TYR A 276 3.63 -21.24 -12.37
CA TYR A 276 2.60 -21.59 -11.38
C TYR A 276 1.19 -21.61 -11.99
N PHE A 277 0.89 -20.61 -12.83
CA PHE A 277 -0.41 -20.56 -13.51
C PHE A 277 -0.59 -21.72 -14.50
N ILE A 278 0.45 -22.08 -15.26
CA ILE A 278 0.41 -23.20 -16.22
C ILE A 278 0.29 -24.54 -15.50
N TYR A 279 0.92 -24.68 -14.33
CA TYR A 279 0.87 -25.91 -13.54
C TYR A 279 -0.56 -26.26 -13.08
N ASP A 280 -1.23 -25.31 -12.42
CA ASP A 280 -2.65 -25.43 -12.05
C ASP A 280 -3.38 -24.09 -12.07
N PRO A 281 -4.03 -23.71 -13.18
CA PRO A 281 -4.78 -22.46 -13.27
C PRO A 281 -5.95 -22.37 -12.29
N SER A 282 -6.53 -23.52 -11.89
CA SER A 282 -7.72 -23.56 -11.03
C SER A 282 -7.40 -23.14 -9.58
N ARG A 283 -6.21 -23.46 -9.10
CA ARG A 283 -5.72 -23.15 -7.75
C ARG A 283 -4.86 -21.89 -7.67
N PHE A 284 -4.57 -21.28 -8.82
CA PHE A 284 -3.78 -20.06 -8.84
C PHE A 284 -4.54 -18.89 -8.19
N PRO A 285 -3.88 -18.02 -7.37
CA PRO A 285 -4.55 -17.01 -6.54
C PRO A 285 -5.56 -16.10 -7.24
N ILE A 286 -5.30 -15.72 -8.50
CA ILE A 286 -6.23 -14.87 -9.28
C ILE A 286 -7.58 -15.58 -9.46
N THR A 287 -7.58 -16.89 -9.69
CA THR A 287 -8.82 -17.65 -9.91
C THR A 287 -9.67 -17.70 -8.66
N HIS A 288 -9.06 -17.89 -7.48
CA HIS A 288 -9.76 -17.83 -6.20
C HIS A 288 -10.34 -16.44 -5.90
N LEU A 289 -9.58 -15.39 -6.20
CA LEU A 289 -10.03 -14.02 -6.01
C LEU A 289 -11.24 -13.70 -6.89
N THR A 290 -11.19 -14.09 -8.17
CA THR A 290 -12.32 -13.89 -9.10
C THR A 290 -13.55 -14.70 -8.69
N ALA A 291 -13.39 -15.91 -8.17
CA ALA A 291 -14.48 -16.72 -7.63
C ALA A 291 -15.16 -16.01 -6.44
N LYS A 292 -14.39 -15.54 -5.46
CA LYS A 292 -14.93 -14.77 -4.31
C LYS A 292 -15.68 -13.49 -4.73
N ILE A 293 -15.14 -12.75 -5.69
CA ILE A 293 -15.80 -11.53 -6.20
C ILE A 293 -17.04 -11.88 -7.03
N SER A 294 -17.08 -13.04 -7.69
CA SER A 294 -18.25 -13.48 -8.45
C SER A 294 -19.43 -13.90 -7.57
N GLU A 295 -19.23 -14.12 -6.27
CA GLU A 295 -20.31 -14.30 -5.27
C GLU A 295 -21.05 -12.99 -4.96
N LEU A 296 -20.45 -11.84 -5.31
CA LEU A 296 -21.11 -10.55 -5.26
C LEU A 296 -22.24 -10.49 -6.30
N PRO A 297 -23.23 -9.61 -6.14
CA PRO A 297 -24.38 -9.58 -7.03
C PRO A 297 -23.98 -9.51 -8.50
N LYS A 298 -24.53 -10.42 -9.29
CA LYS A 298 -24.21 -10.57 -10.73
C LYS A 298 -24.42 -9.27 -11.55
N PHE A 299 -25.28 -8.36 -11.07
CA PHE A 299 -25.56 -7.09 -11.76
C PHE A 299 -24.36 -6.13 -11.81
N LEU A 300 -23.43 -6.25 -10.86
CA LEU A 300 -22.25 -5.37 -10.82
C LEU A 300 -21.11 -5.83 -11.73
N HIS A 301 -21.08 -7.12 -12.15
CA HIS A 301 -19.90 -7.70 -12.81
C HIS A 301 -18.59 -7.22 -12.19
N ALA A 302 -18.55 -7.08 -10.85
CA ALA A 302 -17.53 -6.34 -10.10
C ALA A 302 -16.12 -6.85 -10.36
N ALA A 303 -15.98 -8.16 -10.59
CA ALA A 303 -14.71 -8.80 -10.91
C ALA A 303 -14.06 -8.31 -12.22
N ILE A 304 -14.85 -7.75 -13.14
CA ILE A 304 -14.38 -7.26 -14.45
C ILE A 304 -14.47 -5.75 -14.51
N VAL A 305 -15.59 -5.17 -14.11
CA VAL A 305 -15.88 -3.73 -14.27
C VAL A 305 -14.97 -2.88 -13.39
N LEU A 306 -14.79 -3.23 -12.11
CA LEU A 306 -13.98 -2.42 -11.19
C LEU A 306 -12.48 -2.43 -11.57
N PRO A 307 -11.84 -3.57 -11.88
CA PRO A 307 -10.48 -3.57 -12.40
C PRO A 307 -10.36 -2.82 -13.74
N ALA A 308 -11.34 -2.93 -14.65
CA ALA A 308 -11.32 -2.20 -15.92
C ALA A 308 -11.37 -0.67 -15.71
N ILE A 309 -12.20 -0.17 -14.79
CA ILE A 309 -12.24 1.24 -14.43
C ILE A 309 -10.91 1.64 -13.77
N GLY A 310 -10.36 0.82 -12.87
CA GLY A 310 -9.04 1.06 -12.27
C GLY A 310 -7.95 1.17 -13.34
N MET A 311 -7.93 0.27 -14.32
CA MET A 311 -7.01 0.33 -15.46
C MET A 311 -7.19 1.59 -16.31
N ALA A 312 -8.44 2.01 -16.55
CA ALA A 312 -8.74 3.25 -17.27
C ALA A 312 -8.21 4.47 -16.51
N ILE A 313 -8.43 4.55 -15.20
CA ILE A 313 -7.88 5.62 -14.35
C ILE A 313 -6.35 5.58 -14.36
N ALA A 314 -5.73 4.42 -14.18
CA ALA A 314 -4.28 4.28 -14.23
C ALA A 314 -3.69 4.75 -15.57
N SER A 315 -4.43 4.54 -16.67
CA SER A 315 -4.05 4.95 -18.03
C SER A 315 -4.17 6.46 -18.27
N LEU A 316 -4.76 7.24 -17.36
CA LEU A 316 -4.76 8.71 -17.46
C LEU A 316 -3.35 9.31 -17.46
N SER A 317 -2.37 8.58 -16.96
CA SER A 317 -0.94 8.93 -17.02
C SER A 317 -0.43 9.20 -18.46
N PHE A 318 -1.06 8.60 -19.47
CA PHE A 318 -0.75 8.86 -20.88
C PHE A 318 -1.20 10.26 -21.34
N PHE A 319 -2.20 10.84 -20.71
CA PHE A 319 -2.84 12.08 -21.13
C PHE A 319 -2.48 13.28 -20.23
N VAL A 320 -2.16 13.04 -18.96
CA VAL A 320 -1.87 14.08 -17.97
C VAL A 320 -0.40 14.06 -17.59
N PRO A 321 0.29 15.23 -17.50
CA PRO A 321 1.66 15.27 -16.98
C PRO A 321 1.75 14.75 -15.56
N MET A 322 2.62 13.77 -15.35
CA MET A 322 2.82 13.13 -14.05
C MET A 322 4.09 13.66 -13.38
N THR A 323 3.92 14.24 -12.21
CA THR A 323 4.99 14.44 -11.25
C THR A 323 5.10 13.19 -10.37
N ARG A 324 6.20 13.04 -9.65
CA ARG A 324 6.48 11.86 -8.81
C ARG A 324 5.37 11.59 -7.78
N ASP A 325 4.83 12.64 -7.18
CA ASP A 325 3.72 12.59 -6.24
C ASP A 325 2.38 12.20 -6.89
N ARG A 326 2.11 12.72 -8.10
CA ARG A 326 0.88 12.40 -8.85
C ARG A 326 0.82 10.95 -9.30
N VAL A 327 1.95 10.28 -9.46
CA VAL A 327 2.01 8.83 -9.72
C VAL A 327 1.37 8.05 -8.55
N PHE A 328 1.65 8.44 -7.31
CA PHE A 328 1.03 7.83 -6.14
C PHE A 328 -0.44 8.18 -5.98
N LEU A 329 -0.83 9.43 -6.28
CA LEU A 329 -2.25 9.82 -6.33
C LEU A 329 -3.03 8.96 -7.33
N LEU A 330 -2.48 8.79 -8.54
CA LEU A 330 -3.14 8.01 -9.58
C LEU A 330 -3.25 6.54 -9.21
N MET A 331 -2.22 5.98 -8.57
CA MET A 331 -2.28 4.62 -8.03
C MET A 331 -3.34 4.49 -6.93
N ALA A 332 -3.40 5.43 -5.98
CA ALA A 332 -4.42 5.46 -4.94
C ALA A 332 -5.83 5.57 -5.53
N ALA A 333 -6.03 6.44 -6.51
CA ALA A 333 -7.32 6.61 -7.19
C ALA A 333 -7.77 5.33 -7.92
N ALA A 334 -6.85 4.69 -8.65
CA ALA A 334 -7.14 3.45 -9.37
C ALA A 334 -7.49 2.29 -8.41
N LEU A 335 -6.80 2.18 -7.27
CA LEU A 335 -7.13 1.21 -6.22
C LEU A 335 -8.44 1.53 -5.50
N SER A 336 -8.72 2.81 -5.24
CA SER A 336 -9.95 3.25 -4.58
C SER A 336 -11.20 2.82 -5.31
N VAL A 337 -11.19 2.88 -6.63
CA VAL A 337 -12.34 2.45 -7.48
C VAL A 337 -12.60 0.95 -7.39
N ILE A 338 -11.59 0.17 -7.01
CA ILE A 338 -11.79 -1.28 -6.80
C ILE A 338 -12.37 -1.53 -5.41
N PHE A 339 -11.79 -0.97 -4.36
CA PHE A 339 -12.13 -1.32 -2.99
C PHE A 339 -13.33 -0.56 -2.41
N TYR A 340 -13.48 0.73 -2.69
CA TYR A 340 -14.52 1.52 -2.04
C TYR A 340 -15.94 1.19 -2.51
N PRO A 341 -16.23 0.90 -3.79
CA PRO A 341 -17.55 0.41 -4.18
C PRO A 341 -17.91 -0.93 -3.52
N LEU A 342 -16.92 -1.83 -3.37
CA LEU A 342 -17.11 -3.11 -2.66
C LEU A 342 -17.39 -2.87 -1.18
N PHE A 343 -16.68 -1.96 -0.54
CA PHE A 343 -16.92 -1.57 0.85
C PHE A 343 -18.32 -0.96 1.03
N VAL A 344 -18.72 -0.03 0.17
CA VAL A 344 -20.07 0.58 0.22
C VAL A 344 -21.15 -0.48 0.04
N TYR A 345 -20.93 -1.43 -0.86
CA TYR A 345 -21.83 -2.55 -1.07
C TYR A 345 -21.93 -3.45 0.17
N GLU A 346 -20.80 -3.83 0.78
CA GLU A 346 -20.79 -4.62 2.02
C GLU A 346 -21.52 -3.88 3.14
N LEU A 347 -21.25 -2.58 3.32
CA LEU A 347 -21.91 -1.75 4.31
C LEU A 347 -23.42 -1.66 4.11
N ALA A 348 -23.87 -1.51 2.86
CA ALA A 348 -25.30 -1.43 2.52
C ALA A 348 -26.04 -2.75 2.70
N THR A 349 -25.37 -3.90 2.50
CA THR A 349 -26.01 -5.22 2.54
C THR A 349 -25.86 -5.94 3.87
N LYS A 350 -24.73 -5.76 4.57
CA LYS A 350 -24.40 -6.47 5.81
C LYS A 350 -24.47 -5.56 7.05
N GLY A 351 -24.52 -4.24 6.85
CA GLY A 351 -24.46 -3.26 7.93
C GLY A 351 -23.06 -3.12 8.55
N LEU A 352 -22.98 -2.39 9.68
CA LEU A 352 -21.79 -2.31 10.50
C LEU A 352 -21.65 -3.58 11.34
N GLY A 353 -20.52 -4.28 11.23
CA GLY A 353 -20.27 -5.49 12.01
C GLY A 353 -18.90 -6.11 11.73
N SER A 354 -18.39 -6.90 12.68
CA SER A 354 -17.15 -7.63 12.45
C SER A 354 -17.32 -8.67 11.32
N GLY A 355 -16.39 -8.69 10.38
CA GLY A 355 -16.45 -9.52 9.18
C GLY A 355 -17.40 -9.02 8.08
N ALA A 356 -18.13 -7.92 8.31
CA ALA A 356 -19.01 -7.30 7.32
C ALA A 356 -18.29 -6.24 6.47
N MET A 357 -17.10 -5.80 6.86
CA MET A 357 -16.33 -4.72 6.21
C MET A 357 -14.98 -5.21 5.67
N THR A 358 -14.98 -6.40 5.06
CA THR A 358 -13.76 -7.05 4.56
C THR A 358 -13.08 -6.23 3.46
N ALA A 359 -13.86 -5.63 2.56
CA ALA A 359 -13.32 -4.78 1.50
C ALA A 359 -12.64 -3.51 2.05
N ALA A 360 -13.10 -2.99 3.20
CA ALA A 360 -12.44 -1.89 3.88
C ALA A 360 -11.02 -2.28 4.32
N ALA A 361 -10.84 -3.41 4.98
CA ALA A 361 -9.52 -3.90 5.40
C ALA A 361 -8.58 -4.11 4.20
N PHE A 362 -9.10 -4.60 3.06
CA PHE A 362 -8.32 -4.77 1.83
C PHE A 362 -7.96 -3.44 1.14
N SER A 363 -8.55 -2.31 1.53
CA SER A 363 -8.20 -0.99 1.00
C SER A 363 -6.91 -0.39 1.58
N LEU A 364 -6.21 -1.09 2.46
CA LEU A 364 -4.95 -0.64 3.07
C LEU A 364 -3.89 -0.12 2.07
N PRO A 365 -3.70 -0.70 0.86
CA PRO A 365 -2.81 -0.11 -0.14
C PRO A 365 -3.20 1.31 -0.55
N VAL A 366 -4.50 1.64 -0.58
CA VAL A 366 -4.97 3.01 -0.88
C VAL A 366 -4.45 4.00 0.15
N THR A 367 -4.41 3.61 1.43
CA THR A 367 -3.88 4.42 2.53
C THR A 367 -2.39 4.73 2.34
N ILE A 368 -1.60 3.75 1.91
CA ILE A 368 -0.16 3.94 1.70
C ILE A 368 0.09 4.90 0.53
N PHE A 369 -0.47 4.62 -0.65
CA PHE A 369 -0.27 5.47 -1.82
C PHE A 369 -0.90 6.86 -1.65
N GLY A 370 -2.11 6.93 -1.09
CA GLY A 370 -2.78 8.19 -0.80
C GLY A 370 -2.07 9.02 0.27
N GLY A 371 -1.56 8.36 1.31
CA GLY A 371 -0.78 9.00 2.37
C GLY A 371 0.53 9.61 1.86
N LEU A 372 1.24 8.89 0.98
CA LEU A 372 2.44 9.41 0.31
C LEU A 372 2.13 10.69 -0.47
N TRP A 373 1.07 10.69 -1.26
CA TRP A 373 0.64 11.86 -2.00
C TRP A 373 0.23 13.03 -1.09
N VAL A 374 -0.60 12.79 -0.07
CA VAL A 374 -1.06 13.83 0.87
C VAL A 374 0.12 14.49 1.57
N CYS A 375 1.08 13.69 2.07
CA CYS A 375 2.26 14.22 2.75
C CYS A 375 3.12 15.06 1.82
N HIS A 376 3.30 14.63 0.57
CA HIS A 376 4.05 15.40 -0.43
C HIS A 376 3.37 16.74 -0.77
N GLU A 377 2.07 16.74 -0.99
CA GLU A 377 1.29 17.95 -1.29
C GLU A 377 1.30 18.96 -0.13
N LEU A 378 1.23 18.47 1.10
CA LEU A 378 1.34 19.33 2.28
C LEU A 378 2.73 19.99 2.37
N CYS A 379 3.80 19.30 1.95
CA CYS A 379 5.17 19.78 1.97
C CYS A 379 5.48 20.80 0.87
N SER A 380 5.10 20.53 -0.36
CA SER A 380 5.46 21.34 -1.54
C SER A 380 4.94 22.77 -1.48
N ARG A 381 3.84 23.01 -0.78
CA ARG A 381 3.17 24.33 -0.69
C ARG A 381 3.76 25.27 0.33
N THR A 382 4.33 24.72 1.41
CA THR A 382 5.01 25.55 2.42
C THR A 382 6.31 26.16 1.90
N SER A 383 7.02 25.48 0.99
CA SER A 383 8.21 26.05 0.37
C SER A 383 7.92 27.19 -0.60
N SER A 384 6.75 27.21 -1.25
CA SER A 384 6.35 28.30 -2.16
C SER A 384 5.90 29.56 -1.45
N SER A 385 5.30 29.47 -0.25
CA SER A 385 4.84 30.62 0.52
C SER A 385 5.98 31.40 1.19
N VAL A 386 7.11 30.74 1.51
CA VAL A 386 8.28 31.38 2.11
C VAL A 386 9.03 32.23 1.09
N ASN A 387 9.08 31.82 -0.18
CA ASN A 387 9.78 32.55 -1.25
C ASN A 387 9.05 33.82 -1.74
N HIS A 388 7.75 33.98 -1.47
CA HIS A 388 6.98 35.18 -1.82
C HIS A 388 6.96 36.25 -0.72
N GLY A 389 7.48 35.99 0.48
CA GLY A 389 7.56 36.93 1.60
C GLY A 389 8.86 37.72 1.70
N THR A 390 9.83 37.45 0.85
CA THR A 390 11.18 38.06 0.89
C THR A 390 11.53 38.93 -0.33
N SER A 391 10.54 39.28 -1.18
CA SER A 391 10.73 40.22 -2.29
C SER A 391 10.11 41.59 -2.04
#